data_9d2c035ab17e87c1f12c90636b4977bc
#
_entry.id   9d2c035ab17e87c1f12c90636b4977bc
#
_cell.length_a   1.000
_cell.length_b   1.000
_cell.length_c   1.000
_cell.angle_alpha   90.00
_cell.angle_beta   90.00
_cell.angle_gamma   90.00
#
_symmetry.space_group_name_H-M   'P 1'
#
loop_
_entity.id
_entity.type
_entity.pdbx_description
1 polymer ?
#
loop_
_entity_poly.entity_id
_entity_poly.type
_entity_poly.pdbx_seq_one_letter_code
_entity_poly.pdbx_strand_id
1 'polypeptide(L)'
;MRRFICFCLLVASYGVLAEEEATEPALKVVAAELSPCVIAENSDLAGFAVDLWEELAEIIGREYTIESKNIQETLNELKASEADIAIGCISINQSREADMDFTHPIAGGGLLAVSQVHEGRFPAFSNQSKFMLLLLLGLVILFAHLMWWSEHGKSSIDDRYFPGIIESVWFSIVTMSTVGYGDIAPKKWLGRVAALLIILVGVTAFGIIVGQFAADAVKPSAMNPVEKVQDLYKYRVGTKANTATVDFLAGQGIEHLTFENLEDGIDELKSGAVDLILHDTVAIQYQVHKHSDLIPTGPTFNAHYLGFALQQDSDLTEPINLALLKIQENGQYESIFNRWFDWDSAD
;
A
#
# COMPACT_ATOMS: atom_id res chain seq x y z
N MET A 1 -1.71 63.55 -84.10
CA MET A 1 -1.83 62.07 -84.00
C MET A 1 -1.13 61.63 -82.78
N ARG A 2 -1.87 61.34 -81.68
CA ARG A 2 -1.38 60.78 -80.37
C ARG A 2 -2.13 59.46 -80.14
N ARG A 3 -1.41 58.35 -80.21
CA ARG A 3 -1.89 57.03 -79.89
C ARG A 3 -1.87 56.86 -78.35
N PHE A 4 -3.01 56.63 -77.72
CA PHE A 4 -3.12 56.21 -76.36
C PHE A 4 -3.02 54.67 -76.34
N ILE A 5 -2.02 54.11 -75.65
CA ILE A 5 -1.90 52.69 -75.34
C ILE A 5 -2.56 52.48 -73.95
N CYS A 6 -3.66 51.73 -73.95
CA CYS A 6 -4.34 51.31 -72.72
C CYS A 6 -3.64 50.06 -72.16
N PHE A 7 -3.07 50.20 -71.01
CA PHE A 7 -2.38 49.10 -70.31
C PHE A 7 -3.39 48.48 -69.33
N CYS A 8 -3.96 47.30 -69.64
CA CYS A 8 -4.78 46.52 -68.75
C CYS A 8 -3.92 45.77 -67.74
N LEU A 9 -3.96 46.19 -66.47
CA LEU A 9 -3.42 45.46 -65.32
C LEU A 9 -4.39 44.35 -64.95
N LEU A 10 -4.02 43.11 -65.26
CA LEU A 10 -4.66 41.89 -64.72
C LEU A 10 -4.14 41.69 -63.27
N VAL A 11 -5.00 42.02 -62.29
CA VAL A 11 -4.78 41.65 -60.91
C VAL A 11 -5.20 40.17 -60.75
N ALA A 12 -4.23 39.31 -60.72
CA ALA A 12 -4.44 37.91 -60.33
C ALA A 12 -4.68 37.87 -58.80
N SER A 13 -5.95 37.73 -58.38
CA SER A 13 -6.32 37.40 -56.99
C SER A 13 -5.92 35.97 -56.70
N TYR A 14 -4.79 35.79 -56.01
CA TYR A 14 -4.50 34.52 -55.32
C TYR A 14 -5.49 34.41 -54.20
N GLY A 15 -6.51 33.55 -54.35
CA GLY A 15 -7.33 33.06 -53.26
C GLY A 15 -6.44 32.14 -52.41
N VAL A 16 -6.08 32.60 -51.23
CA VAL A 16 -5.56 31.74 -50.19
C VAL A 16 -6.73 30.84 -49.81
N LEU A 17 -6.75 29.62 -50.29
CA LEU A 17 -7.54 28.54 -49.73
C LEU A 17 -7.00 28.33 -48.31
N ALA A 18 -7.69 28.85 -47.31
CA ALA A 18 -7.51 28.37 -45.93
C ALA A 18 -7.85 26.87 -45.99
N GLU A 19 -6.85 26.03 -45.87
CA GLU A 19 -7.02 24.63 -45.57
C GLU A 19 -7.76 24.59 -44.24
N GLU A 20 -9.04 24.26 -44.26
CA GLU A 20 -9.83 23.96 -43.08
C GLU A 20 -9.13 22.73 -42.48
N GLU A 21 -8.31 22.92 -41.42
CA GLU A 21 -7.75 21.84 -40.63
C GLU A 21 -8.95 20.96 -40.22
N ALA A 22 -9.06 19.81 -40.83
CA ALA A 22 -10.06 18.82 -40.42
C ALA A 22 -9.77 18.49 -38.97
N THR A 23 -10.52 19.07 -38.04
CA THR A 23 -10.46 18.72 -36.63
C THR A 23 -10.78 17.23 -36.50
N GLU A 24 -9.79 16.47 -36.05
CA GLU A 24 -10.02 15.06 -35.77
C GLU A 24 -11.22 14.91 -34.79
N PRO A 25 -12.05 13.88 -34.95
CA PRO A 25 -13.20 13.70 -34.06
C PRO A 25 -12.75 13.58 -32.61
N ALA A 26 -13.57 14.13 -31.70
CA ALA A 26 -13.33 14.03 -30.26
C ALA A 26 -13.25 12.56 -29.83
N LEU A 27 -12.26 12.25 -29.00
CA LEU A 27 -12.07 10.90 -28.46
C LEU A 27 -13.21 10.52 -27.51
N LYS A 28 -13.65 9.28 -27.57
CA LYS A 28 -14.58 8.71 -26.61
C LYS A 28 -13.82 8.01 -25.50
N VAL A 29 -13.83 8.62 -24.33
CA VAL A 29 -13.17 8.13 -23.12
C VAL A 29 -14.19 7.51 -22.20
N VAL A 30 -13.93 6.31 -21.73
CA VAL A 30 -14.74 5.66 -20.69
C VAL A 30 -13.90 5.48 -19.43
N ALA A 31 -14.41 5.96 -18.30
CA ALA A 31 -13.72 5.95 -17.02
C ALA A 31 -14.22 4.82 -16.13
N ALA A 32 -13.33 3.93 -15.70
CA ALA A 32 -13.67 2.80 -14.84
C ALA A 32 -13.76 3.25 -13.37
N GLU A 33 -14.96 3.26 -12.81
CA GLU A 33 -15.22 3.70 -11.43
C GLU A 33 -14.50 2.84 -10.40
N LEU A 34 -13.51 3.44 -9.74
CA LEU A 34 -12.81 2.90 -8.58
C LEU A 34 -12.06 4.03 -7.87
N SER A 35 -12.54 4.44 -6.70
CA SER A 35 -11.87 5.45 -5.88
C SER A 35 -10.50 4.96 -5.40
N PRO A 36 -9.46 5.81 -5.40
CA PRO A 36 -9.43 7.23 -5.75
C PRO A 36 -9.09 7.51 -7.23
N CYS A 37 -9.00 6.49 -8.09
CA CYS A 37 -8.59 6.67 -9.48
C CYS A 37 -9.68 7.35 -10.32
N VAL A 38 -10.92 6.94 -10.13
CA VAL A 38 -12.11 7.56 -10.74
C VAL A 38 -13.21 7.61 -9.70
N ILE A 39 -13.67 8.82 -9.40
CA ILE A 39 -14.74 9.13 -8.47
C ILE A 39 -15.82 9.84 -9.26
N ALA A 40 -17.03 9.28 -9.29
CA ALA A 40 -18.18 9.89 -9.93
C ALA A 40 -19.11 10.49 -8.86
N GLU A 41 -19.25 11.81 -8.82
CA GLU A 41 -20.16 12.52 -7.93
C GLU A 41 -21.06 13.47 -8.74
N ASN A 42 -22.36 13.25 -8.71
CA ASN A 42 -23.38 14.16 -9.29
C ASN A 42 -23.11 14.62 -10.74
N SER A 43 -22.60 13.78 -11.62
CA SER A 43 -22.16 14.06 -12.99
C SER A 43 -20.76 14.68 -13.15
N ASP A 44 -20.08 15.02 -12.09
CA ASP A 44 -18.68 15.44 -12.15
C ASP A 44 -17.77 14.25 -11.93
N LEU A 45 -16.69 14.17 -12.69
CA LEU A 45 -15.67 13.15 -12.56
C LEU A 45 -14.40 13.76 -11.96
N ALA A 46 -13.84 13.09 -10.97
CA ALA A 46 -12.58 13.45 -10.35
C ALA A 46 -11.76 12.18 -10.11
N GLY A 47 -10.49 12.32 -9.77
CA GLY A 47 -9.65 11.19 -9.42
C GLY A 47 -8.29 11.23 -10.11
N PHE A 48 -7.38 10.39 -9.61
CA PHE A 48 -6.02 10.32 -10.15
C PHE A 48 -5.98 10.08 -11.66
N ALA A 49 -6.80 9.13 -12.15
CA ALA A 49 -6.82 8.79 -13.57
C ALA A 49 -7.47 9.88 -14.43
N VAL A 50 -8.42 10.64 -13.86
CA VAL A 50 -9.07 11.76 -14.55
C VAL A 50 -8.08 12.92 -14.69
N ASP A 51 -7.46 13.36 -13.58
CA ASP A 51 -6.45 14.43 -13.61
C ASP A 51 -5.28 14.08 -14.54
N LEU A 52 -4.85 12.81 -14.51
CA LEU A 52 -3.77 12.33 -15.38
C LEU A 52 -4.18 12.38 -16.86
N TRP A 53 -5.41 11.95 -17.17
CA TRP A 53 -5.91 11.97 -18.54
C TRP A 53 -6.06 13.40 -19.08
N GLU A 54 -6.53 14.35 -18.29
CA GLU A 54 -6.64 15.76 -18.67
C GLU A 54 -5.30 16.31 -19.17
N GLU A 55 -4.22 16.09 -18.42
CA GLU A 55 -2.87 16.49 -18.81
C GLU A 55 -2.38 15.79 -20.09
N LEU A 56 -2.66 14.49 -20.22
CA LEU A 56 -2.27 13.72 -21.40
C LEU A 56 -3.02 14.19 -22.65
N ALA A 57 -4.34 14.42 -22.54
CA ALA A 57 -5.18 14.89 -23.64
C ALA A 57 -4.74 16.29 -24.13
N GLU A 58 -4.37 17.19 -23.21
CA GLU A 58 -3.82 18.50 -23.54
C GLU A 58 -2.50 18.37 -24.34
N ILE A 59 -1.59 17.50 -23.90
CA ILE A 59 -0.29 17.29 -24.55
C ILE A 59 -0.43 16.71 -25.96
N ILE A 60 -1.34 15.74 -26.13
CA ILE A 60 -1.58 15.13 -27.46
C ILE A 60 -2.48 15.99 -28.35
N GLY A 61 -3.06 17.09 -27.80
CA GLY A 61 -3.89 18.04 -28.54
C GLY A 61 -5.21 17.48 -29.05
N ARG A 62 -5.86 16.57 -28.27
CA ARG A 62 -7.11 15.90 -28.65
C ARG A 62 -8.27 16.34 -27.75
N GLU A 63 -9.37 16.74 -28.39
CA GLU A 63 -10.64 16.89 -27.68
C GLU A 63 -11.22 15.51 -27.33
N TYR A 64 -11.99 15.42 -26.26
CA TYR A 64 -12.60 14.18 -25.82
C TYR A 64 -13.95 14.39 -25.14
N THR A 65 -14.73 13.32 -25.10
CA THR A 65 -15.89 13.17 -24.21
C THR A 65 -15.60 12.05 -23.23
N ILE A 66 -16.06 12.18 -21.98
CA ILE A 66 -15.80 11.22 -20.93
C ILE A 66 -17.10 10.78 -20.26
N GLU A 67 -17.27 9.49 -20.07
CA GLU A 67 -18.37 8.87 -19.32
C GLU A 67 -17.81 7.90 -18.29
N SER A 68 -18.41 7.81 -17.10
CA SER A 68 -18.00 6.80 -16.11
C SER A 68 -18.93 5.59 -16.14
N LYS A 69 -18.34 4.40 -15.96
CA LYS A 69 -19.04 3.11 -15.94
C LYS A 69 -18.31 2.14 -15.01
N ASN A 70 -18.97 1.05 -14.69
CA ASN A 70 -18.26 -0.04 -14.00
C ASN A 70 -17.18 -0.65 -14.91
N ILE A 71 -16.20 -1.30 -14.29
CA ILE A 71 -15.03 -1.83 -15.02
C ILE A 71 -15.41 -2.82 -16.14
N GLN A 72 -16.45 -3.63 -15.95
CA GLN A 72 -16.86 -4.62 -16.95
C GLN A 72 -17.46 -3.94 -18.18
N GLU A 73 -18.33 -2.95 -17.99
CA GLU A 73 -18.92 -2.16 -19.08
C GLU A 73 -17.83 -1.38 -19.80
N THR A 74 -16.93 -0.71 -19.07
CA THR A 74 -15.79 0.02 -19.62
C THR A 74 -14.95 -0.85 -20.57
N LEU A 75 -14.56 -2.04 -20.13
CA LEU A 75 -13.74 -2.94 -20.94
C LEU A 75 -14.52 -3.55 -22.11
N ASN A 76 -15.84 -3.77 -21.97
CA ASN A 76 -16.68 -4.28 -23.05
C ASN A 76 -16.85 -3.24 -24.17
N GLU A 77 -17.06 -1.96 -23.85
CA GLU A 77 -17.16 -0.88 -24.83
C GLU A 77 -15.85 -0.69 -25.59
N LEU A 78 -14.70 -0.78 -24.89
CA LEU A 78 -13.41 -0.73 -25.53
C LEU A 78 -13.22 -1.87 -26.54
N LYS A 79 -13.56 -3.11 -26.15
CA LYS A 79 -13.52 -4.30 -27.05
C LYS A 79 -14.47 -4.20 -28.22
N ALA A 80 -15.64 -3.59 -28.03
CA ALA A 80 -16.61 -3.36 -29.08
C ALA A 80 -16.25 -2.20 -30.03
N SER A 81 -15.13 -1.51 -29.78
CA SER A 81 -14.72 -0.28 -30.46
C SER A 81 -15.77 0.84 -30.36
N GLU A 82 -16.53 0.85 -29.27
CA GLU A 82 -17.50 1.91 -28.93
C GLU A 82 -16.83 3.05 -28.14
N ALA A 83 -15.66 2.80 -27.53
CA ALA A 83 -14.78 3.75 -26.89
C ALA A 83 -13.36 3.67 -27.46
N ASP A 84 -12.62 4.78 -27.49
CA ASP A 84 -11.23 4.85 -27.98
C ASP A 84 -10.23 4.50 -26.89
N ILE A 85 -10.53 4.89 -25.63
CA ILE A 85 -9.67 4.66 -24.47
C ILE A 85 -10.51 4.44 -23.22
N ALA A 86 -10.04 3.55 -22.37
CA ALA A 86 -10.56 3.29 -21.03
C ALA A 86 -9.55 3.79 -20.01
N ILE A 87 -9.94 4.79 -19.21
CA ILE A 87 -9.10 5.33 -18.14
C ILE A 87 -9.52 4.79 -16.78
N GLY A 88 -8.56 4.73 -15.86
CA GLY A 88 -8.75 4.21 -14.50
C GLY A 88 -7.50 3.48 -14.02
N CYS A 89 -7.54 2.98 -12.79
CA CYS A 89 -6.50 2.08 -12.31
C CYS A 89 -6.78 0.65 -12.77
N ILE A 90 -6.61 0.43 -14.08
CA ILE A 90 -6.94 -0.85 -14.73
C ILE A 90 -5.73 -1.77 -14.63
N SER A 91 -5.89 -2.93 -13.98
CA SER A 91 -4.81 -3.92 -13.84
C SER A 91 -4.40 -4.47 -15.20
N ILE A 92 -3.12 -4.33 -15.52
CA ILE A 92 -2.50 -4.94 -16.70
C ILE A 92 -2.26 -6.41 -16.41
N ASN A 93 -2.86 -7.30 -17.19
CA ASN A 93 -2.68 -8.73 -17.05
C ASN A 93 -2.77 -9.42 -18.42
N GLN A 94 -2.29 -10.67 -18.50
CA GLN A 94 -2.18 -11.43 -19.73
C GLN A 94 -3.52 -11.57 -20.49
N SER A 95 -4.63 -11.77 -19.76
CA SER A 95 -5.92 -11.98 -20.40
C SER A 95 -6.49 -10.71 -21.04
N ARG A 96 -6.22 -9.54 -20.43
CA ARG A 96 -6.62 -8.25 -20.97
C ARG A 96 -5.72 -7.80 -22.11
N GLU A 97 -4.39 -7.96 -21.95
CA GLU A 97 -3.40 -7.65 -22.97
C GLU A 97 -3.57 -8.45 -24.27
N ALA A 98 -4.23 -9.61 -24.20
CA ALA A 98 -4.56 -10.40 -25.39
C ALA A 98 -5.68 -9.79 -26.24
N ASP A 99 -6.53 -8.94 -25.66
CA ASP A 99 -7.74 -8.38 -26.30
C ASP A 99 -7.66 -6.85 -26.48
N MET A 100 -6.70 -6.16 -25.87
CA MET A 100 -6.56 -4.70 -25.87
C MET A 100 -5.12 -4.30 -25.56
N ASP A 101 -4.71 -3.12 -25.99
CA ASP A 101 -3.41 -2.53 -25.66
C ASP A 101 -3.47 -1.76 -24.33
N PHE A 102 -2.31 -1.56 -23.72
CA PHE A 102 -2.18 -0.73 -22.53
C PHE A 102 -1.10 0.36 -22.70
N THR A 103 -1.30 1.46 -21.99
CA THR A 103 -0.23 2.46 -21.84
C THR A 103 0.95 1.89 -21.05
N HIS A 104 2.06 2.62 -21.02
CA HIS A 104 3.06 2.43 -19.98
C HIS A 104 2.38 2.47 -18.60
N PRO A 105 2.92 1.76 -17.59
CA PRO A 105 2.35 1.77 -16.25
C PRO A 105 2.19 3.18 -15.69
N ILE A 106 0.99 3.48 -15.21
CA ILE A 106 0.69 4.74 -14.52
C ILE A 106 0.88 4.61 -13.00
N ALA A 107 0.81 3.41 -12.46
CA ALA A 107 1.09 3.13 -11.06
C ALA A 107 1.46 1.66 -10.86
N GLY A 108 2.16 1.37 -9.76
CA GLY A 108 2.29 0.02 -9.25
C GLY A 108 1.02 -0.40 -8.54
N GLY A 109 0.64 -1.65 -8.68
CA GLY A 109 -0.53 -2.26 -8.05
C GLY A 109 -0.22 -3.63 -7.48
N GLY A 110 -1.23 -4.23 -6.94
CA GLY A 110 -1.23 -5.56 -6.34
C GLY A 110 -2.45 -5.72 -5.47
N LEU A 111 -2.63 -6.87 -4.86
CA LEU A 111 -3.78 -7.15 -4.01
C LEU A 111 -3.38 -7.02 -2.55
N LEU A 112 -4.10 -6.20 -1.81
CA LEU A 112 -3.91 -5.96 -0.39
C LEU A 112 -5.18 -6.33 0.37
N ALA A 113 -5.02 -7.04 1.48
CA ALA A 113 -6.13 -7.32 2.37
C ALA A 113 -6.30 -6.20 3.40
N VAL A 114 -7.53 -5.88 3.73
CA VAL A 114 -7.88 -4.99 4.83
C VAL A 114 -8.76 -5.72 5.85
N SER A 115 -8.52 -5.45 7.12
CA SER A 115 -9.28 -5.96 8.27
C SER A 115 -9.71 -4.81 9.17
N GLN A 116 -10.66 -5.06 10.05
CA GLN A 116 -10.93 -4.14 11.16
C GLN A 116 -9.73 -4.09 12.12
N VAL A 117 -9.56 -2.94 12.77
CA VAL A 117 -8.59 -2.77 13.86
C VAL A 117 -9.00 -3.65 15.04
N HIS A 118 -8.05 -4.36 15.63
CA HIS A 118 -8.28 -5.17 16.81
C HIS A 118 -8.46 -4.26 18.05
N GLU A 119 -9.65 -4.21 18.58
CA GLU A 119 -9.97 -3.49 19.82
C GLU A 119 -9.70 -4.33 21.10
N GLY A 120 -8.81 -5.30 21.00
CA GLY A 120 -8.49 -6.19 22.11
C GLY A 120 -7.86 -5.48 23.29
N ARG A 121 -8.25 -5.88 24.52
CA ARG A 121 -7.72 -5.33 25.77
C ARG A 121 -6.24 -5.57 25.98
N PHE A 122 -5.63 -6.50 25.27
CA PHE A 122 -4.22 -6.84 25.33
C PHE A 122 -3.59 -6.69 23.94
N PRO A 123 -2.48 -5.98 23.83
CA PRO A 123 -1.77 -5.82 22.56
C PRO A 123 -1.25 -7.18 22.06
N ALA A 124 -1.28 -7.39 20.77
CA ALA A 124 -0.61 -8.50 20.14
C ALA A 124 0.90 -8.25 20.14
N PHE A 125 1.64 -8.99 20.98
CA PHE A 125 3.10 -8.87 20.99
C PHE A 125 3.71 -9.37 19.69
N SER A 126 4.56 -8.55 19.10
CA SER A 126 5.29 -8.87 17.88
C SER A 126 6.23 -10.08 18.09
N ASN A 127 6.61 -10.74 17.00
CA ASN A 127 7.62 -11.82 17.07
C ASN A 127 8.96 -11.28 17.60
N GLN A 128 9.26 -10.02 17.34
CA GLN A 128 10.44 -9.34 17.89
C GLN A 128 10.38 -9.24 19.40
N SER A 129 9.23 -8.84 19.97
CA SER A 129 9.04 -8.78 21.44
C SER A 129 9.15 -10.13 22.10
N LYS A 130 8.61 -11.20 21.47
CA LYS A 130 8.76 -12.58 21.95
C LYS A 130 10.21 -13.02 21.94
N PHE A 131 10.95 -12.73 20.87
CA PHE A 131 12.37 -13.04 20.76
C PHE A 131 13.19 -12.28 21.82
N MET A 132 12.93 -10.97 22.02
CA MET A 132 13.60 -10.18 23.05
C MET A 132 13.35 -10.70 24.48
N LEU A 133 12.13 -11.18 24.75
CA LEU A 133 11.82 -11.82 26.03
C LEU A 133 12.63 -13.10 26.24
N LEU A 134 12.76 -13.94 25.23
CA LEU A 134 13.59 -15.14 25.29
C LEU A 134 15.07 -14.79 25.50
N LEU A 135 15.56 -13.75 24.85
CA LEU A 135 16.93 -13.25 25.03
C LEU A 135 17.16 -12.73 26.45
N LEU A 136 16.19 -11.99 27.03
CA LEU A 136 16.25 -11.54 28.42
C LEU A 136 16.34 -12.71 29.39
N LEU A 137 15.49 -13.74 29.21
CA LEU A 137 15.55 -14.96 30.02
C LEU A 137 16.91 -15.65 29.90
N GLY A 138 17.47 -15.72 28.71
CA GLY A 138 18.82 -16.24 28.46
C GLY A 138 19.90 -15.42 29.19
N LEU A 139 19.80 -14.10 29.17
CA LEU A 139 20.71 -13.22 29.90
C LEU A 139 20.60 -13.38 31.42
N VAL A 140 19.39 -13.51 31.96
CA VAL A 140 19.18 -13.79 33.40
C VAL A 140 19.87 -15.10 33.80
N ILE A 141 19.68 -16.17 33.00
CA ILE A 141 20.31 -17.47 33.26
C ILE A 141 21.83 -17.36 33.20
N LEU A 142 22.37 -16.69 32.16
CA LEU A 142 23.80 -16.49 32.01
C LEU A 142 24.41 -15.73 33.20
N PHE A 143 23.80 -14.63 33.57
CA PHE A 143 24.28 -13.78 34.69
C PHE A 143 24.12 -14.48 36.03
N ALA A 144 23.08 -15.26 36.23
CA ALA A 144 22.93 -16.05 37.44
C ALA A 144 24.06 -17.05 37.60
N HIS A 145 24.45 -17.76 36.53
CA HIS A 145 25.61 -18.70 36.58
C HIS A 145 26.92 -17.94 36.82
N LEU A 146 27.10 -16.83 36.12
CA LEU A 146 28.30 -15.99 36.34
C LEU A 146 28.42 -15.51 37.79
N MET A 147 27.30 -15.07 38.38
CA MET A 147 27.24 -14.60 39.75
C MET A 147 27.49 -15.72 40.74
N TRP A 148 26.81 -16.86 40.63
CA TRP A 148 27.04 -18.02 41.48
C TRP A 148 28.47 -18.49 41.43
N TRP A 149 29.06 -18.60 40.24
CA TRP A 149 30.45 -19.02 40.08
C TRP A 149 31.44 -18.03 40.67
N SER A 150 31.23 -16.74 40.50
CA SER A 150 32.13 -15.71 40.97
C SER A 150 32.13 -15.52 42.51
N GLU A 151 31.00 -15.82 43.17
CA GLU A 151 30.82 -15.67 44.60
C GLU A 151 31.00 -16.97 45.40
N HIS A 152 31.23 -18.13 44.74
CA HIS A 152 31.36 -19.42 45.36
C HIS A 152 32.37 -19.45 46.50
N GLY A 153 31.98 -19.92 47.70
CA GLY A 153 32.87 -20.17 48.84
C GLY A 153 33.03 -19.08 49.89
N LYS A 154 32.51 -17.83 49.75
CA LYS A 154 32.60 -16.74 50.77
C LYS A 154 31.54 -15.65 50.58
N SER A 155 30.31 -16.02 50.27
CA SER A 155 29.29 -15.04 49.90
C SER A 155 28.00 -15.23 50.71
N SER A 156 27.03 -14.34 50.49
CA SER A 156 25.64 -14.51 50.89
C SER A 156 24.86 -15.48 50.00
N ILE A 157 25.49 -16.04 48.94
CA ILE A 157 24.95 -17.02 48.02
C ILE A 157 25.43 -18.41 48.48
N ASP A 158 24.52 -19.41 48.54
CA ASP A 158 24.85 -20.76 48.97
C ASP A 158 25.81 -21.43 47.93
N ASP A 159 26.82 -22.11 48.48
CA ASP A 159 27.83 -22.81 47.64
C ASP A 159 27.28 -24.02 46.89
N ARG A 160 26.20 -24.61 47.39
CA ARG A 160 25.51 -25.68 46.66
C ARG A 160 24.80 -25.10 45.43
N TYR A 161 24.87 -25.84 44.31
CA TYR A 161 24.22 -25.36 43.08
C TYR A 161 22.73 -25.03 43.29
N PHE A 162 22.02 -25.90 44.01
CA PHE A 162 20.73 -25.59 44.59
C PHE A 162 20.85 -25.45 46.10
N PRO A 163 20.50 -24.31 46.73
CA PRO A 163 19.71 -23.14 46.27
C PRO A 163 20.52 -22.02 45.62
N GLY A 164 21.86 -22.02 45.61
CA GLY A 164 22.69 -20.89 45.24
C GLY A 164 22.40 -20.32 43.84
N ILE A 165 22.02 -21.17 42.86
CA ILE A 165 21.64 -20.69 41.52
C ILE A 165 20.31 -19.90 41.56
N ILE A 166 19.35 -20.28 42.40
CA ILE A 166 18.08 -19.57 42.58
C ILE A 166 18.30 -18.18 43.21
N GLU A 167 19.16 -18.11 44.20
CA GLU A 167 19.56 -16.85 44.81
C GLU A 167 20.26 -15.92 43.81
N SER A 168 21.08 -16.50 42.92
CA SER A 168 21.76 -15.76 41.87
C SER A 168 20.79 -15.30 40.75
N VAL A 169 19.75 -16.10 40.42
CA VAL A 169 18.67 -15.67 39.53
C VAL A 169 17.90 -14.50 40.15
N TRP A 170 17.57 -14.61 41.45
CA TRP A 170 16.90 -13.56 42.17
C TRP A 170 17.73 -12.26 42.13
N PHE A 171 19.02 -12.33 42.48
CA PHE A 171 19.96 -11.20 42.45
C PHE A 171 19.98 -10.57 41.04
N SER A 172 20.09 -11.39 39.99
CA SER A 172 20.15 -10.92 38.61
C SER A 172 18.89 -10.14 38.22
N ILE A 173 17.70 -10.71 38.51
CA ILE A 173 16.40 -10.08 38.19
C ILE A 173 16.27 -8.76 38.94
N VAL A 174 16.53 -8.77 40.24
CA VAL A 174 16.39 -7.56 41.10
C VAL A 174 17.35 -6.46 40.69
N THR A 175 18.56 -6.83 40.26
CA THR A 175 19.58 -5.88 39.81
C THR A 175 19.23 -5.34 38.41
N MET A 176 18.85 -6.18 37.47
CA MET A 176 18.48 -5.79 36.10
C MET A 176 17.21 -4.91 36.09
N SER A 177 16.26 -5.17 36.99
CA SER A 177 15.04 -4.38 37.12
C SER A 177 15.25 -3.08 37.94
N THR A 178 16.49 -2.81 38.39
CA THR A 178 16.87 -1.64 39.20
C THR A 178 16.19 -1.54 40.59
N VAL A 179 15.56 -2.61 41.07
CA VAL A 179 14.89 -2.62 42.38
C VAL A 179 15.91 -2.61 43.50
N GLY A 180 16.96 -3.48 43.45
CA GLY A 180 18.13 -3.47 44.34
C GLY A 180 17.79 -3.60 45.81
N TYR A 181 17.13 -4.64 46.28
CA TYR A 181 16.78 -4.82 47.71
C TYR A 181 18.00 -4.83 48.65
N GLY A 182 19.20 -5.16 48.15
CA GLY A 182 20.42 -5.19 48.95
C GLY A 182 20.55 -6.38 49.92
N ASP A 183 19.67 -7.35 49.81
CA ASP A 183 19.68 -8.62 50.54
C ASP A 183 20.83 -9.52 50.14
N ILE A 184 21.20 -9.51 48.83
CA ILE A 184 22.40 -10.16 48.30
C ILE A 184 23.33 -9.10 47.73
N ALA A 185 24.59 -9.11 48.19
CA ALA A 185 25.61 -8.18 47.71
C ALA A 185 26.93 -8.92 47.47
N PRO A 186 27.61 -8.71 46.33
CA PRO A 186 28.86 -9.37 46.02
C PRO A 186 29.98 -8.96 46.98
N LYS A 187 30.64 -9.93 47.58
CA LYS A 187 31.73 -9.74 48.51
C LYS A 187 33.10 -9.86 47.85
N LYS A 188 33.20 -10.71 46.83
CA LYS A 188 34.43 -10.88 46.05
C LYS A 188 34.56 -9.87 44.95
N TRP A 189 35.80 -9.55 44.57
CA TRP A 189 36.01 -8.59 43.47
C TRP A 189 35.49 -9.10 42.15
N LEU A 190 35.60 -10.39 41.86
CA LEU A 190 34.99 -11.00 40.65
C LEU A 190 33.47 -10.87 40.65
N GLY A 191 32.83 -11.08 41.81
CA GLY A 191 31.38 -10.86 41.94
C GLY A 191 30.98 -9.42 41.73
N ARG A 192 31.80 -8.45 42.14
CA ARG A 192 31.56 -7.02 41.86
C ARG A 192 31.69 -6.71 40.38
N VAL A 193 32.65 -7.32 39.66
CA VAL A 193 32.75 -7.18 38.21
C VAL A 193 31.55 -7.81 37.53
N ALA A 194 31.11 -9.00 37.94
CA ALA A 194 29.91 -9.63 37.46
C ALA A 194 28.64 -8.76 37.66
N ALA A 195 28.50 -8.20 38.89
CA ALA A 195 27.41 -7.27 39.19
C ALA A 195 27.45 -6.01 38.30
N LEU A 196 28.63 -5.46 38.05
CA LEU A 196 28.78 -4.31 37.14
C LEU A 196 28.33 -4.64 35.72
N LEU A 197 28.67 -5.83 35.21
CA LEU A 197 28.22 -6.31 33.90
C LEU A 197 26.69 -6.49 33.87
N ILE A 198 26.12 -7.06 34.96
CA ILE A 198 24.66 -7.20 35.10
C ILE A 198 23.99 -5.82 35.07
N ILE A 199 24.52 -4.85 35.75
CA ILE A 199 24.00 -3.47 35.74
C ILE A 199 24.07 -2.86 34.37
N LEU A 200 25.23 -2.88 33.71
CA LEU A 200 25.42 -2.21 32.42
C LEU A 200 24.61 -2.87 31.31
N VAL A 201 24.70 -4.19 31.16
CA VAL A 201 24.02 -4.95 30.09
C VAL A 201 22.57 -5.20 30.46
N GLY A 202 22.31 -5.61 31.70
CA GLY A 202 20.98 -6.01 32.14
C GLY A 202 19.98 -4.86 32.18
N VAL A 203 20.36 -3.71 32.75
CA VAL A 203 19.50 -2.52 32.83
C VAL A 203 19.19 -2.00 31.43
N THR A 204 20.24 -1.97 30.55
CA THR A 204 20.03 -1.54 29.16
C THR A 204 19.10 -2.48 28.41
N ALA A 205 19.32 -3.81 28.50
CA ALA A 205 18.47 -4.82 27.85
C ALA A 205 17.02 -4.75 28.36
N PHE A 206 16.84 -4.63 29.68
CA PHE A 206 15.52 -4.49 30.29
C PHE A 206 14.78 -3.23 29.78
N GLY A 207 15.48 -2.08 29.74
CA GLY A 207 14.92 -0.82 29.23
C GLY A 207 14.49 -0.90 27.78
N ILE A 208 15.30 -1.54 26.90
CA ILE A 208 14.96 -1.75 25.50
C ILE A 208 13.71 -2.62 25.37
N ILE A 209 13.59 -3.69 26.17
CA ILE A 209 12.44 -4.61 26.12
C ILE A 209 11.15 -3.93 26.59
N VAL A 210 11.22 -3.13 27.68
CA VAL A 210 10.06 -2.37 28.14
C VAL A 210 9.64 -1.33 27.08
N GLY A 211 10.61 -0.65 26.44
CA GLY A 211 10.34 0.27 25.33
C GLY A 211 9.69 -0.43 24.14
N GLN A 212 10.15 -1.62 23.78
CA GLN A 212 9.55 -2.40 22.70
C GLN A 212 8.12 -2.86 23.02
N PHE A 213 7.86 -3.31 24.25
CA PHE A 213 6.52 -3.68 24.68
C PHE A 213 5.58 -2.47 24.70
N ALA A 214 6.04 -1.32 25.12
CA ALA A 214 5.29 -0.08 25.07
C ALA A 214 4.97 0.30 23.61
N ALA A 215 5.94 0.18 22.71
CA ALA A 215 5.74 0.44 21.28
C ALA A 215 4.73 -0.54 20.65
N ASP A 216 4.80 -1.83 20.99
CA ASP A 216 3.81 -2.82 20.50
C ASP A 216 2.40 -2.55 21.06
N ALA A 217 2.31 -2.04 22.29
CA ALA A 217 1.04 -1.76 22.95
C ALA A 217 0.23 -0.61 22.31
N VAL A 218 0.91 0.31 21.63
CA VAL A 218 0.26 1.46 20.97
C VAL A 218 0.07 1.24 19.46
N LYS A 219 0.64 0.17 18.88
CA LYS A 219 0.45 -0.13 17.46
C LYS A 219 -0.92 -0.74 17.22
N PRO A 220 -1.72 -0.18 16.30
CA PRO A 220 -2.93 -0.84 15.87
C PRO A 220 -2.57 -2.21 15.24
N SER A 221 -3.41 -3.21 15.45
CA SER A 221 -3.26 -4.54 14.88
C SER A 221 -4.52 -4.96 14.17
N ALA A 222 -4.38 -5.76 13.11
CA ALA A 222 -5.52 -6.32 12.39
C ALA A 222 -6.26 -7.33 13.26
N MET A 223 -7.61 -7.30 13.25
CA MET A 223 -8.43 -8.32 13.90
C MET A 223 -8.19 -9.68 13.25
N ASN A 224 -8.07 -9.70 11.93
CA ASN A 224 -7.84 -10.89 11.12
C ASN A 224 -6.48 -10.79 10.40
N PRO A 225 -5.37 -11.15 11.06
CA PRO A 225 -4.04 -10.99 10.47
C PRO A 225 -3.80 -12.00 9.34
N VAL A 226 -3.22 -11.52 8.24
CA VAL A 226 -2.82 -12.31 7.09
C VAL A 226 -1.31 -12.18 6.91
N GLU A 227 -0.59 -13.27 6.76
CA GLU A 227 0.85 -13.26 6.48
C GLU A 227 1.17 -13.83 5.09
N LYS A 228 0.29 -14.67 4.56
CA LYS A 228 0.44 -15.35 3.27
C LYS A 228 -0.92 -15.66 2.64
N VAL A 229 -0.95 -15.93 1.35
CA VAL A 229 -2.18 -16.23 0.59
C VAL A 229 -3.01 -17.35 1.25
N GLN A 230 -2.34 -18.40 1.80
CA GLN A 230 -3.02 -19.52 2.46
C GLN A 230 -3.81 -19.12 3.70
N ASP A 231 -3.52 -17.98 4.32
CA ASP A 231 -4.29 -17.52 5.46
C ASP A 231 -5.68 -17.04 5.07
N LEU A 232 -5.86 -16.61 3.83
CA LEU A 232 -7.18 -16.18 3.30
C LEU A 232 -8.24 -17.29 3.37
N TYR A 233 -7.85 -18.57 3.28
CA TYR A 233 -8.77 -19.71 3.44
C TYR A 233 -9.44 -19.80 4.83
N LYS A 234 -8.90 -19.10 5.83
CA LYS A 234 -9.42 -19.12 7.21
C LYS A 234 -10.55 -18.12 7.41
N TYR A 235 -10.73 -17.21 6.48
CA TYR A 235 -11.56 -16.02 6.60
C TYR A 235 -12.62 -15.96 5.51
N ARG A 236 -13.73 -15.31 5.80
CA ARG A 236 -14.73 -14.92 4.80
C ARG A 236 -14.20 -13.69 4.08
N VAL A 237 -13.72 -13.90 2.85
CA VAL A 237 -13.11 -12.84 2.04
C VAL A 237 -14.16 -12.18 1.16
N GLY A 238 -14.20 -10.86 1.15
CA GLY A 238 -15.01 -10.06 0.24
C GLY A 238 -14.14 -9.32 -0.78
N THR A 239 -14.69 -9.02 -1.95
CA THR A 239 -14.05 -8.20 -2.99
C THR A 239 -15.08 -7.53 -3.90
N LYS A 240 -14.67 -6.50 -4.67
CA LYS A 240 -15.52 -5.91 -5.71
C LYS A 240 -15.70 -6.88 -6.88
N ALA A 241 -16.93 -6.99 -7.37
CA ALA A 241 -17.29 -7.85 -8.51
C ALA A 241 -16.58 -7.42 -9.81
N ASN A 242 -16.42 -8.36 -10.72
CA ASN A 242 -15.89 -8.15 -12.07
C ASN A 242 -14.48 -7.57 -12.13
N THR A 243 -13.65 -7.84 -11.12
CA THR A 243 -12.27 -7.36 -11.02
C THR A 243 -11.25 -8.49 -11.14
N ALA A 244 -9.99 -8.14 -11.41
CA ALA A 244 -8.88 -9.10 -11.45
C ALA A 244 -8.68 -9.82 -10.10
N THR A 245 -9.19 -9.25 -9.00
CA THR A 245 -9.17 -9.89 -7.67
C THR A 245 -10.05 -11.12 -7.62
N VAL A 246 -11.23 -11.08 -8.29
CA VAL A 246 -12.13 -12.24 -8.41
C VAL A 246 -11.42 -13.39 -9.11
N ASP A 247 -10.75 -13.08 -10.24
CA ASP A 247 -10.00 -14.10 -11.01
C ASP A 247 -8.85 -14.69 -10.17
N PHE A 248 -8.15 -13.85 -9.43
CA PHE A 248 -7.09 -14.31 -8.51
C PHE A 248 -7.63 -15.25 -7.43
N LEU A 249 -8.69 -14.85 -6.71
CA LEU A 249 -9.30 -15.66 -5.65
C LEU A 249 -9.82 -16.99 -6.19
N ALA A 250 -10.53 -16.95 -7.34
CA ALA A 250 -11.02 -18.15 -8.01
C ALA A 250 -9.88 -19.06 -8.47
N GLY A 251 -8.80 -18.50 -9.02
CA GLY A 251 -7.61 -19.24 -9.45
C GLY A 251 -6.86 -19.89 -8.27
N GLN A 252 -6.92 -19.30 -7.07
CA GLN A 252 -6.41 -19.91 -5.85
C GLN A 252 -7.41 -20.89 -5.20
N GLY A 253 -8.66 -20.96 -5.66
CA GLY A 253 -9.72 -21.79 -5.04
C GLY A 253 -10.21 -21.23 -3.69
N ILE A 254 -10.12 -19.91 -3.47
CA ILE A 254 -10.58 -19.24 -2.27
C ILE A 254 -12.03 -18.81 -2.45
N GLU A 255 -12.93 -19.32 -1.60
CA GLU A 255 -14.32 -18.87 -1.56
C GLU A 255 -14.40 -17.39 -1.15
N HIS A 256 -15.21 -16.60 -1.88
CA HIS A 256 -15.31 -15.17 -1.64
C HIS A 256 -16.71 -14.64 -1.94
N LEU A 257 -17.04 -13.52 -1.33
CA LEU A 257 -18.26 -12.75 -1.59
C LEU A 257 -17.90 -11.57 -2.50
N THR A 258 -18.79 -11.22 -3.41
CA THR A 258 -18.61 -10.09 -4.32
C THR A 258 -19.64 -9.00 -4.07
N PHE A 259 -19.22 -7.75 -4.16
CA PHE A 259 -20.03 -6.56 -4.01
C PHE A 259 -19.95 -5.70 -5.27
N GLU A 260 -21.01 -4.98 -5.58
CA GLU A 260 -21.05 -4.06 -6.73
C GLU A 260 -20.06 -2.91 -6.53
N ASN A 261 -20.03 -2.33 -5.33
CA ASN A 261 -19.13 -1.27 -4.92
C ASN A 261 -18.20 -1.72 -3.80
N LEU A 262 -17.02 -1.13 -3.71
CA LEU A 262 -16.08 -1.45 -2.64
C LEU A 262 -16.59 -0.95 -1.29
N GLU A 263 -17.29 0.18 -1.27
CA GLU A 263 -17.91 0.76 -0.09
C GLU A 263 -18.91 -0.20 0.56
N ASP A 264 -19.77 -0.86 -0.24
CA ASP A 264 -20.69 -1.89 0.27
C ASP A 264 -19.92 -3.04 0.94
N GLY A 265 -18.79 -3.44 0.35
CA GLY A 265 -17.90 -4.45 0.94
C GLY A 265 -17.28 -4.00 2.27
N ILE A 266 -16.91 -2.72 2.39
CA ILE A 266 -16.40 -2.13 3.64
C ILE A 266 -17.49 -2.11 4.72
N ASP A 267 -18.73 -1.80 4.37
CA ASP A 267 -19.85 -1.85 5.32
C ASP A 267 -20.12 -3.27 5.80
N GLU A 268 -20.04 -4.27 4.92
CA GLU A 268 -20.17 -5.68 5.28
C GLU A 268 -18.97 -6.17 6.13
N LEU A 269 -17.77 -5.65 5.92
CA LEU A 269 -16.62 -5.88 6.79
C LEU A 269 -16.88 -5.32 8.21
N LYS A 270 -17.41 -4.10 8.30
CA LYS A 270 -17.74 -3.45 9.57
C LYS A 270 -18.88 -4.14 10.30
N SER A 271 -19.86 -4.67 9.58
CA SER A 271 -20.95 -5.46 10.15
C SER A 271 -20.52 -6.85 10.63
N GLY A 272 -19.34 -7.32 10.21
CA GLY A 272 -18.83 -8.66 10.47
C GLY A 272 -19.42 -9.74 9.55
N ALA A 273 -20.05 -9.39 8.44
CA ALA A 273 -20.52 -10.36 7.45
C ALA A 273 -19.35 -10.99 6.67
N VAL A 274 -18.30 -10.20 6.42
CA VAL A 274 -16.99 -10.67 5.96
C VAL A 274 -15.89 -10.35 6.98
N ASP A 275 -14.81 -11.10 6.94
CA ASP A 275 -13.68 -10.95 7.87
C ASP A 275 -12.56 -10.11 7.28
N LEU A 276 -12.45 -10.10 5.95
CA LEU A 276 -11.44 -9.39 5.17
C LEU A 276 -12.06 -8.87 3.87
N ILE A 277 -11.56 -7.72 3.42
CA ILE A 277 -11.70 -7.31 2.02
C ILE A 277 -10.33 -7.42 1.36
N LEU A 278 -10.25 -8.10 0.22
CA LEU A 278 -9.07 -8.17 -0.63
C LEU A 278 -9.37 -7.39 -1.91
N HIS A 279 -8.56 -6.38 -2.21
CA HIS A 279 -8.72 -5.63 -3.45
C HIS A 279 -7.40 -4.95 -3.83
N ASP A 280 -7.40 -4.19 -4.93
CA ASP A 280 -6.21 -3.47 -5.37
C ASP A 280 -5.67 -2.54 -4.28
N THR A 281 -4.34 -2.51 -4.16
CA THR A 281 -3.61 -1.79 -3.12
C THR A 281 -4.02 -0.32 -3.04
N VAL A 282 -4.19 0.33 -4.19
CA VAL A 282 -4.53 1.76 -4.28
C VAL A 282 -5.91 2.02 -3.66
N ALA A 283 -6.89 1.20 -4.01
CA ALA A 283 -8.26 1.33 -3.48
C ALA A 283 -8.33 1.00 -1.99
N ILE A 284 -7.61 -0.03 -1.54
CA ILE A 284 -7.57 -0.40 -0.11
C ILE A 284 -6.91 0.70 0.72
N GLN A 285 -5.79 1.27 0.27
CA GLN A 285 -5.12 2.37 0.97
C GLN A 285 -6.03 3.60 1.11
N TYR A 286 -6.78 3.94 0.05
CA TYR A 286 -7.78 5.00 0.11
C TYR A 286 -8.86 4.72 1.16
N GLN A 287 -9.38 3.49 1.22
CA GLN A 287 -10.39 3.12 2.22
C GLN A 287 -9.83 3.16 3.65
N VAL A 288 -8.59 2.73 3.85
CA VAL A 288 -7.91 2.81 5.15
C VAL A 288 -7.71 4.25 5.60
N HIS A 289 -7.35 5.15 4.67
CA HIS A 289 -7.25 6.58 4.99
C HIS A 289 -8.60 7.17 5.38
N LYS A 290 -9.67 6.80 4.69
CA LYS A 290 -11.04 7.28 4.94
C LYS A 290 -11.64 6.71 6.25
N HIS A 291 -11.18 5.55 6.71
CA HIS A 291 -11.75 4.78 7.81
C HIS A 291 -10.70 4.38 8.84
N SER A 292 -10.62 5.11 9.96
CA SER A 292 -9.63 4.86 11.03
C SER A 292 -9.82 3.53 11.78
N ASP A 293 -10.96 2.88 11.62
CA ASP A 293 -11.28 1.56 12.16
C ASP A 293 -10.81 0.40 11.28
N LEU A 294 -10.17 0.72 10.14
CA LEU A 294 -9.60 -0.25 9.21
C LEU A 294 -8.07 -0.23 9.23
N ILE A 295 -7.47 -1.38 8.98
CA ILE A 295 -6.02 -1.53 8.88
C ILE A 295 -5.67 -2.52 7.77
N PRO A 296 -4.67 -2.21 6.92
CA PRO A 296 -4.17 -3.19 5.96
C PRO A 296 -3.51 -4.35 6.71
N THR A 297 -3.65 -5.55 6.16
CA THR A 297 -3.09 -6.77 6.75
C THR A 297 -2.41 -7.64 5.70
N GLY A 298 -1.21 -8.10 6.02
CA GLY A 298 -0.40 -8.94 5.15
C GLY A 298 0.42 -8.18 4.12
N PRO A 299 1.17 -8.93 3.31
CA PRO A 299 1.92 -8.39 2.18
C PRO A 299 0.98 -8.09 1.01
N THR A 300 1.47 -7.32 0.05
CA THR A 300 0.83 -7.20 -1.25
C THR A 300 0.97 -8.51 -2.01
N PHE A 301 -0.15 -9.10 -2.41
CA PHE A 301 -0.22 -10.31 -3.24
C PHE A 301 -0.33 -9.93 -4.72
N ASN A 302 0.06 -10.87 -5.59
CA ASN A 302 -0.11 -10.74 -7.04
C ASN A 302 0.26 -9.34 -7.57
N ALA A 303 1.49 -8.88 -7.27
CA ALA A 303 1.98 -7.59 -7.72
C ALA A 303 1.86 -7.46 -9.25
N HIS A 304 1.32 -6.36 -9.71
CA HIS A 304 1.08 -6.05 -11.12
C HIS A 304 1.21 -4.54 -11.34
N TYR A 305 0.98 -4.10 -12.57
CA TYR A 305 0.95 -2.69 -12.92
C TYR A 305 -0.46 -2.26 -13.30
N LEU A 306 -0.72 -0.97 -13.15
CA LEU A 306 -1.96 -0.32 -13.54
C LEU A 306 -1.68 0.58 -14.74
N GLY A 307 -2.64 0.66 -15.67
CA GLY A 307 -2.53 1.46 -16.89
C GLY A 307 -3.89 1.85 -17.43
N PHE A 308 -3.90 2.71 -18.45
CA PHE A 308 -5.06 2.94 -19.28
C PHE A 308 -5.11 1.88 -20.38
N ALA A 309 -6.30 1.45 -20.74
CA ALA A 309 -6.48 0.47 -21.79
C ALA A 309 -6.96 1.15 -23.09
N LEU A 310 -6.47 0.69 -24.22
CA LEU A 310 -6.81 1.17 -25.55
C LEU A 310 -7.32 0.01 -26.41
N GLN A 311 -7.97 0.33 -27.52
CA GLN A 311 -8.26 -0.68 -28.54
C GLN A 311 -6.97 -1.35 -29.01
N GLN A 312 -7.05 -2.62 -29.38
CA GLN A 312 -5.90 -3.34 -29.90
C GLN A 312 -5.36 -2.67 -31.17
N ASP A 313 -4.03 -2.54 -31.25
CA ASP A 313 -3.31 -1.84 -32.36
C ASP A 313 -3.72 -0.36 -32.51
N SER A 314 -4.08 0.33 -31.42
CA SER A 314 -4.48 1.74 -31.43
C SER A 314 -3.32 2.68 -31.78
N ASP A 315 -3.54 3.56 -32.74
CA ASP A 315 -2.58 4.64 -33.10
C ASP A 315 -2.38 5.65 -31.95
N LEU A 316 -3.21 5.65 -30.91
CA LEU A 316 -3.11 6.50 -29.74
C LEU A 316 -2.10 6.00 -28.72
N THR A 317 -1.72 4.72 -28.74
CA THR A 317 -0.85 4.10 -27.75
C THR A 317 0.49 4.81 -27.63
N GLU A 318 1.17 5.05 -28.75
CA GLU A 318 2.49 5.71 -28.75
C GLU A 318 2.41 7.19 -28.38
N PRO A 319 1.49 8.02 -28.93
CA PRO A 319 1.34 9.41 -28.49
C PRO A 319 1.07 9.57 -27.01
N ILE A 320 0.20 8.72 -26.42
CA ILE A 320 -0.12 8.76 -25.00
C ILE A 320 1.10 8.34 -24.17
N ASN A 321 1.82 7.31 -24.56
CA ASN A 321 3.03 6.87 -23.87
C ASN A 321 4.12 7.95 -23.88
N LEU A 322 4.31 8.64 -24.99
CA LEU A 322 5.26 9.76 -25.07
C LEU A 322 4.81 10.94 -24.19
N ALA A 323 3.51 11.25 -24.16
CA ALA A 323 2.97 12.27 -23.27
C ALA A 323 3.18 11.89 -21.79
N LEU A 324 2.92 10.62 -21.43
CA LEU A 324 3.13 10.10 -20.08
C LEU A 324 4.60 10.22 -19.64
N LEU A 325 5.55 9.84 -20.49
CA LEU A 325 6.97 10.01 -20.21
C LEU A 325 7.34 11.49 -20.00
N LYS A 326 6.78 12.38 -20.83
CA LYS A 326 7.02 13.83 -20.73
C LYS A 326 6.58 14.39 -19.38
N ILE A 327 5.38 14.02 -18.89
CA ILE A 327 4.89 14.49 -17.58
C ILE A 327 5.62 13.84 -16.40
N GLN A 328 6.17 12.62 -16.56
CA GLN A 328 7.04 11.99 -15.59
C GLN A 328 8.39 12.72 -15.48
N GLU A 329 9.00 13.07 -16.61
CA GLU A 329 10.29 13.78 -16.65
C GLU A 329 10.23 15.22 -16.12
N ASN A 330 9.12 15.92 -16.30
CA ASN A 330 8.96 17.31 -15.86
C ASN A 330 8.38 17.45 -14.42
N GLY A 331 8.02 16.34 -13.75
CA GLY A 331 7.50 16.31 -12.39
C GLY A 331 5.99 16.57 -12.26
N GLN A 332 5.26 16.80 -13.35
CA GLN A 332 3.79 16.96 -13.32
C GLN A 332 3.10 15.68 -12.81
N TYR A 333 3.57 14.51 -13.29
CA TYR A 333 3.05 13.24 -12.82
C TYR A 333 3.15 13.10 -11.30
N GLU A 334 4.30 13.41 -10.70
CA GLU A 334 4.51 13.32 -9.26
C GLU A 334 3.59 14.27 -8.48
N SER A 335 3.34 15.47 -9.01
CA SER A 335 2.40 16.42 -8.43
C SER A 335 0.95 15.88 -8.41
N ILE A 336 0.52 15.24 -9.53
CA ILE A 336 -0.81 14.62 -9.62
C ILE A 336 -0.88 13.41 -8.68
N PHE A 337 0.14 12.54 -8.71
CA PHE A 337 0.21 11.34 -7.89
C PHE A 337 0.13 11.68 -6.40
N ASN A 338 0.94 12.63 -5.93
CA ASN A 338 0.97 13.03 -4.52
C ASN A 338 -0.34 13.65 -4.06
N ARG A 339 -1.06 14.39 -4.91
CA ARG A 339 -2.39 14.92 -4.60
C ARG A 339 -3.40 13.84 -4.20
N TRP A 340 -3.28 12.65 -4.80
CA TRP A 340 -4.24 11.57 -4.61
C TRP A 340 -3.77 10.45 -3.69
N PHE A 341 -2.46 10.31 -3.44
CA PHE A 341 -1.88 9.17 -2.73
C PHE A 341 -0.93 9.53 -1.59
N ASP A 342 -0.50 10.79 -1.45
CA ASP A 342 0.32 11.23 -0.31
C ASP A 342 -0.58 11.73 0.83
N TRP A 343 -1.23 10.79 1.49
CA TRP A 343 -2.14 11.09 2.60
C TRP A 343 -1.42 11.48 3.91
N ASP A 344 -0.13 11.18 4.03
CA ASP A 344 0.67 11.49 5.24
C ASP A 344 1.17 12.96 5.25
N SER A 345 1.12 13.67 4.12
CA SER A 345 1.61 15.05 3.99
C SER A 345 0.53 16.13 4.19
N ALA A 346 -0.71 15.77 4.47
CA ALA A 346 -1.87 16.68 4.54
C ALA A 346 -2.19 17.20 5.96
N ASP A 347 -1.33 16.98 6.98
CA ASP A 347 -1.48 17.51 8.36
C ASP A 347 -0.55 18.70 8.66
#